data_fe8b154ddf7d1989a577280c5d5f7197
#
_entry.id   fe8b154ddf7d1989a577280c5d5f7197
#
_cell.length_a   1.000
_cell.length_b   1.000
_cell.length_c   1.000
_cell.angle_alpha   90.00
_cell.angle_beta   90.00
_cell.angle_gamma   90.00
#
_symmetry.space_group_name_H-M   'P 1'
#
loop_
_entity.id
_entity.type
_entity.pdbx_description
1 polymer ?
#
loop_
_entity_poly.entity_id
_entity_poly.type
_entity_poly.pdbx_seq_one_letter_code
_entity_poly.pdbx_strand_id
1 'polypeptide(L)'
;MKPAAAFICLMLAFGMASSARGRTDSPTPAPELKKLDYFAGAWTTEGEIKPGPMGSGGKFKGANHVQWMDGGFFLVTHSEFNGAMGKGSETAYMGYDSNDRMYTYDSFNTLGEADHAKGNVDGDTWTWRSETRMSAETVKGRLTIKALSARAYDFKFETSQDGKAWTTVLEGKTRKK
;
A
#
# COMPACT_ATOMS: atom_id res chain seq x y z
N MET A 1 5.47 61.66 -64.65
CA MET A 1 4.80 60.45 -65.12
C MET A 1 5.10 59.34 -64.09
N LYS A 2 4.11 58.90 -63.33
CA LYS A 2 4.24 57.88 -62.25
C LYS A 2 3.78 56.53 -62.76
N PRO A 3 4.49 55.44 -62.58
CA PRO A 3 3.90 54.12 -62.80
C PRO A 3 3.14 53.63 -61.53
N ALA A 4 2.00 53.01 -61.80
CA ALA A 4 1.12 52.39 -60.80
C ALA A 4 1.70 51.06 -60.31
N ALA A 5 1.76 50.90 -58.99
CA ALA A 5 2.13 49.63 -58.35
C ALA A 5 0.86 48.77 -58.17
N ALA A 6 0.88 47.58 -58.78
CA ALA A 6 -0.15 46.58 -58.59
C ALA A 6 0.08 45.82 -57.25
N PHE A 7 -0.89 45.89 -56.39
CA PHE A 7 -0.90 45.12 -55.15
C PHE A 7 -1.50 43.71 -55.44
N ILE A 8 -0.67 42.71 -55.33
CA ILE A 8 -1.10 41.30 -55.35
C ILE A 8 -1.46 40.94 -53.92
N CYS A 9 -2.78 40.74 -53.63
CA CYS A 9 -3.27 40.18 -52.39
C CYS A 9 -3.07 38.67 -52.37
N LEU A 10 -2.07 38.19 -51.63
CA LEU A 10 -1.86 36.76 -51.39
C LEU A 10 -2.73 36.33 -50.21
N MET A 11 -3.85 35.68 -50.47
CA MET A 11 -4.69 35.06 -49.48
C MET A 11 -4.01 33.82 -48.95
N LEU A 12 -3.39 33.91 -47.75
CA LEU A 12 -2.93 32.77 -46.97
C LEU A 12 -4.14 32.11 -46.29
N ALA A 13 -4.59 30.99 -46.85
CA ALA A 13 -5.56 30.09 -46.23
C ALA A 13 -4.88 29.43 -45.01
N PHE A 14 -5.18 29.93 -43.82
CA PHE A 14 -4.82 29.25 -42.56
C PHE A 14 -5.73 28.03 -42.42
N GLY A 15 -5.20 26.87 -42.78
CA GLY A 15 -5.82 25.59 -42.49
C GLY A 15 -5.84 25.40 -40.96
N MET A 16 -7.01 25.50 -40.34
CA MET A 16 -7.20 25.07 -38.95
C MET A 16 -7.05 23.56 -38.90
N ALA A 17 -5.84 23.08 -38.56
CA ALA A 17 -5.66 21.71 -38.14
C ALA A 17 -6.38 21.56 -36.80
N SER A 18 -7.58 20.99 -36.81
CA SER A 18 -8.27 20.53 -35.61
C SER A 18 -7.42 19.42 -35.01
N SER A 19 -6.61 19.79 -34.01
CA SER A 19 -5.95 18.83 -33.14
C SER A 19 -7.05 18.06 -32.42
N ALA A 20 -7.35 16.84 -32.90
CA ALA A 20 -8.13 15.89 -32.16
C ALA A 20 -7.42 15.69 -30.81
N ARG A 21 -7.95 16.34 -29.75
CA ARG A 21 -7.56 16.03 -28.39
C ARG A 21 -7.92 14.56 -28.18
N GLY A 22 -6.90 13.71 -28.20
CA GLY A 22 -7.06 12.32 -27.79
C GLY A 22 -7.74 12.34 -26.43
N ARG A 23 -8.90 11.70 -26.35
CA ARG A 23 -9.59 11.45 -25.09
C ARG A 23 -8.63 10.59 -24.28
N THR A 24 -7.95 11.19 -23.32
CA THR A 24 -7.19 10.43 -22.34
C THR A 24 -8.22 9.69 -21.51
N ASP A 25 -8.39 8.40 -21.77
CA ASP A 25 -9.23 7.56 -20.94
C ASP A 25 -8.74 7.72 -19.50
N SER A 26 -9.67 7.95 -18.58
CA SER A 26 -9.33 8.04 -17.15
C SER A 26 -8.64 6.74 -16.73
N PRO A 27 -7.59 6.81 -15.91
CA PRO A 27 -6.93 5.62 -15.43
C PRO A 27 -7.94 4.64 -14.81
N THR A 28 -7.80 3.36 -15.13
CA THR A 28 -8.66 2.31 -14.58
C THR A 28 -7.86 1.47 -13.59
N PRO A 29 -8.39 1.20 -12.38
CA PRO A 29 -7.74 0.34 -11.41
C PRO A 29 -7.43 -1.05 -11.98
N ALA A 30 -6.25 -1.58 -11.65
CA ALA A 30 -5.84 -2.92 -12.07
C ALA A 30 -6.77 -3.99 -11.48
N PRO A 31 -7.12 -5.05 -12.24
CA PRO A 31 -8.04 -6.09 -11.77
C PRO A 31 -7.53 -6.83 -10.52
N GLU A 32 -6.23 -6.87 -10.30
CA GLU A 32 -5.58 -7.45 -9.12
C GLU A 32 -6.03 -6.77 -7.82
N LEU A 33 -6.34 -5.47 -7.87
CA LEU A 33 -6.80 -4.70 -6.72
C LEU A 33 -8.09 -5.27 -6.11
N LYS A 34 -8.91 -5.97 -6.90
CA LYS A 34 -10.12 -6.64 -6.38
C LYS A 34 -9.82 -7.64 -5.26
N LYS A 35 -8.64 -8.24 -5.24
CA LYS A 35 -8.26 -9.15 -4.14
C LYS A 35 -8.13 -8.42 -2.79
N LEU A 36 -7.81 -7.12 -2.79
CA LEU A 36 -7.75 -6.31 -1.58
C LEU A 36 -9.12 -6.06 -0.95
N ASP A 37 -10.25 -6.29 -1.65
CA ASP A 37 -11.60 -6.22 -1.09
C ASP A 37 -11.76 -7.09 0.16
N TYR A 38 -10.97 -8.15 0.28
CA TYR A 38 -10.92 -9.00 1.46
C TYR A 38 -10.70 -8.19 2.74
N PHE A 39 -9.82 -7.20 2.69
CA PHE A 39 -9.47 -6.40 3.86
C PHE A 39 -10.45 -5.26 4.15
N ALA A 40 -11.29 -4.85 3.21
CA ALA A 40 -12.23 -3.75 3.42
C ALA A 40 -13.20 -4.02 4.56
N GLY A 41 -13.45 -3.01 5.43
CA GLY A 41 -14.40 -3.07 6.54
C GLY A 41 -13.76 -2.78 7.89
N ALA A 42 -14.50 -3.09 8.97
CA ALA A 42 -14.04 -2.89 10.33
C ALA A 42 -13.57 -4.21 10.95
N TRP A 43 -12.40 -4.17 11.60
CA TRP A 43 -11.76 -5.35 12.16
C TRP A 43 -11.29 -5.12 13.59
N THR A 44 -11.20 -6.19 14.36
CA THR A 44 -10.54 -6.24 15.68
C THR A 44 -9.35 -7.18 15.61
N THR A 45 -8.25 -6.75 16.20
CA THR A 45 -6.98 -7.48 16.22
C THR A 45 -6.60 -7.77 17.66
N GLU A 46 -6.07 -8.95 17.90
CA GLU A 46 -5.41 -9.33 19.14
C GLU A 46 -4.18 -10.15 18.82
N GLY A 47 -3.10 -9.93 19.57
CA GLY A 47 -1.86 -10.63 19.32
C GLY A 47 -0.85 -10.50 20.46
N GLU A 48 0.34 -10.99 20.18
CA GLU A 48 1.46 -10.99 21.09
C GLU A 48 2.73 -10.52 20.38
N ILE A 49 3.46 -9.64 21.02
CA ILE A 49 4.82 -9.26 20.65
C ILE A 49 5.76 -10.18 21.40
N LYS A 50 6.72 -10.78 20.73
CA LYS A 50 7.71 -11.64 21.35
C LYS A 50 8.79 -10.83 22.05
N PRO A 51 9.35 -11.31 23.18
CA PRO A 51 10.52 -10.68 23.78
C PRO A 51 11.67 -10.59 22.79
N GLY A 52 12.35 -9.45 22.76
CA GLY A 52 13.46 -9.24 21.82
C GLY A 52 14.05 -7.83 21.94
N PRO A 53 14.79 -7.37 20.93
CA PRO A 53 15.41 -6.05 20.91
C PRO A 53 14.43 -4.88 21.11
N MET A 54 13.14 -5.09 20.79
CA MET A 54 12.08 -4.09 20.96
C MET A 54 11.47 -4.07 22.39
N GLY A 55 11.94 -4.91 23.30
CA GLY A 55 11.48 -4.95 24.69
C GLY A 55 11.07 -6.33 25.20
N SER A 56 10.40 -6.34 26.35
CA SER A 56 9.99 -7.57 27.04
C SER A 56 8.84 -8.33 26.36
N GLY A 57 8.28 -7.77 25.28
CA GLY A 57 7.13 -8.34 24.64
C GLY A 57 5.83 -8.19 25.43
N GLY A 58 4.78 -8.89 25.00
CA GLY A 58 3.48 -8.92 25.68
C GLY A 58 2.31 -8.80 24.73
N LYS A 59 1.10 -8.86 25.27
CA LYS A 59 -0.15 -8.84 24.50
C LYS A 59 -0.48 -7.43 24.00
N PHE A 60 -1.12 -7.37 22.85
CA PHE A 60 -1.72 -6.15 22.31
C PHE A 60 -3.10 -6.41 21.72
N LYS A 61 -3.87 -5.34 21.60
CA LYS A 61 -5.16 -5.31 20.90
C LYS A 61 -5.21 -4.12 19.99
N GLY A 62 -5.99 -4.22 18.92
CA GLY A 62 -6.20 -3.15 17.96
C GLY A 62 -7.57 -3.18 17.32
N ALA A 63 -7.90 -2.09 16.67
CA ALA A 63 -9.07 -1.96 15.82
C ALA A 63 -8.64 -1.30 14.51
N ASN A 64 -9.09 -1.84 13.39
CA ASN A 64 -8.76 -1.33 12.07
C ASN A 64 -10.05 -0.95 11.34
N HIS A 65 -10.02 0.18 10.67
CA HIS A 65 -11.04 0.60 9.71
C HIS A 65 -10.39 0.70 8.34
N VAL A 66 -10.91 -0.06 7.38
CA VAL A 66 -10.29 -0.22 6.07
C VAL A 66 -11.30 0.12 4.98
N GLN A 67 -10.97 1.07 4.12
CA GLN A 67 -11.85 1.55 3.06
C GLN A 67 -11.09 1.92 1.80
N TRP A 68 -11.76 1.83 0.65
CA TRP A 68 -11.21 2.33 -0.60
C TRP A 68 -11.14 3.85 -0.62
N MET A 69 -10.06 4.38 -1.16
CA MET A 69 -10.00 5.77 -1.61
C MET A 69 -10.88 5.95 -2.84
N ASP A 70 -11.32 7.19 -3.05
CA ASP A 70 -11.98 7.59 -4.29
C ASP A 70 -11.10 7.23 -5.50
N GLY A 71 -11.73 6.66 -6.52
CA GLY A 71 -11.03 6.15 -7.71
C GLY A 71 -10.63 4.68 -7.62
N GLY A 72 -10.61 4.04 -6.44
CA GLY A 72 -10.40 2.59 -6.28
C GLY A 72 -8.98 2.08 -6.53
N PHE A 73 -7.96 2.96 -6.49
CA PHE A 73 -6.56 2.58 -6.68
C PHE A 73 -5.86 2.16 -5.39
N PHE A 74 -6.32 2.68 -4.26
CA PHE A 74 -5.71 2.41 -2.96
C PHE A 74 -6.77 2.09 -1.91
N LEU A 75 -6.46 1.11 -1.09
CA LEU A 75 -7.20 0.77 0.11
C LEU A 75 -6.49 1.42 1.31
N VAL A 76 -7.21 2.22 2.08
CA VAL A 76 -6.67 2.92 3.26
C VAL A 76 -7.07 2.20 4.51
N THR A 77 -6.11 1.97 5.38
CA THR A 77 -6.32 1.42 6.72
C THR A 77 -6.02 2.49 7.76
N HIS A 78 -6.95 2.68 8.68
CA HIS A 78 -6.73 3.40 9.94
C HIS A 78 -6.78 2.41 11.08
N SER A 79 -5.68 2.27 11.79
CA SER A 79 -5.52 1.34 12.90
C SER A 79 -5.28 2.08 14.20
N GLU A 80 -5.89 1.59 15.26
CA GLU A 80 -5.54 1.96 16.64
C GLU A 80 -5.04 0.72 17.36
N PHE A 81 -4.01 0.86 18.17
CA PHE A 81 -3.46 -0.24 18.96
C PHE A 81 -3.15 0.17 20.38
N ASN A 82 -3.19 -0.81 21.27
CA ASN A 82 -2.86 -0.65 22.70
C ASN A 82 -2.30 -1.97 23.23
N GLY A 83 -1.21 -1.92 23.95
CA GLY A 83 -0.58 -3.10 24.52
C GLY A 83 0.86 -2.87 24.98
N ALA A 84 1.69 -3.88 24.83
CA ALA A 84 3.07 -3.89 25.33
C ALA A 84 3.95 -2.76 24.78
N MET A 85 3.68 -2.27 23.57
CA MET A 85 4.40 -1.11 22.98
C MET A 85 3.76 0.24 23.32
N GLY A 86 2.75 0.28 24.19
CA GLY A 86 1.99 1.49 24.49
C GLY A 86 0.73 1.61 23.64
N LYS A 87 0.21 2.83 23.53
CA LYS A 87 -0.96 3.20 22.72
C LYS A 87 -0.51 4.03 21.54
N GLY A 88 -1.03 3.71 20.37
CA GLY A 88 -0.72 4.44 19.14
C GLY A 88 -1.75 4.19 18.06
N SER A 89 -1.48 4.81 16.92
CA SER A 89 -2.27 4.61 15.69
C SER A 89 -1.36 4.55 14.47
N GLU A 90 -1.88 3.93 13.42
CA GLU A 90 -1.22 3.80 12.13
C GLU A 90 -2.19 4.13 11.01
N THR A 91 -1.68 4.75 9.97
CA THR A 91 -2.37 4.86 8.68
C THR A 91 -1.53 4.12 7.64
N ALA A 92 -2.17 3.22 6.89
CA ALA A 92 -1.51 2.47 5.83
C ALA A 92 -2.30 2.55 4.52
N TYR A 93 -1.57 2.41 3.40
CA TYR A 93 -2.11 2.40 2.05
C TYR A 93 -1.69 1.11 1.37
N MET A 94 -2.67 0.38 0.84
CA MET A 94 -2.42 -0.81 0.01
C MET A 94 -2.84 -0.52 -1.42
N GLY A 95 -1.98 -0.87 -2.36
CA GLY A 95 -2.20 -0.68 -3.79
C GLY A 95 -1.62 -1.84 -4.61
N TYR A 96 -1.51 -1.62 -5.92
CA TYR A 96 -0.89 -2.57 -6.83
C TYR A 96 -0.03 -1.85 -7.85
N ASP A 97 1.24 -2.23 -7.92
CA ASP A 97 2.18 -1.77 -8.94
C ASP A 97 2.14 -2.72 -10.13
N SER A 98 1.57 -2.26 -11.24
CA SER A 98 1.44 -3.05 -12.46
C SER A 98 2.78 -3.30 -13.18
N ASN A 99 3.79 -2.46 -12.96
CA ASN A 99 5.11 -2.66 -13.55
C ASN A 99 5.84 -3.82 -12.88
N ASP A 100 5.84 -3.84 -11.55
CA ASP A 100 6.46 -4.90 -10.76
C ASP A 100 5.55 -6.10 -10.58
N ARG A 101 4.26 -5.98 -10.88
CA ARG A 101 3.21 -6.97 -10.63
C ARG A 101 3.16 -7.39 -9.16
N MET A 102 3.27 -6.42 -8.27
CA MET A 102 3.28 -6.62 -6.83
C MET A 102 2.29 -5.69 -6.15
N TYR A 103 1.72 -6.15 -5.04
CA TYR A 103 0.98 -5.27 -4.15
C TYR A 103 1.97 -4.39 -3.40
N THR A 104 1.55 -3.15 -3.10
CA THR A 104 2.31 -2.19 -2.30
C THR A 104 1.62 -1.99 -0.95
N TYR A 105 2.41 -1.80 0.08
CA TYR A 105 1.97 -1.46 1.42
C TYR A 105 2.88 -0.37 1.96
N ASP A 106 2.31 0.77 2.27
CA ASP A 106 3.02 1.94 2.82
C ASP A 106 2.33 2.34 4.11
N SER A 107 3.03 2.39 5.22
CA SER A 107 2.45 2.74 6.52
C SER A 107 3.26 3.78 7.28
N PHE A 108 2.54 4.51 8.14
CA PHE A 108 3.08 5.55 9.01
C PHE A 108 2.36 5.47 10.36
N ASN A 109 3.09 5.47 11.46
CA ASN A 109 2.51 5.36 12.78
C ASN A 109 2.92 6.50 13.72
N THR A 110 2.21 6.60 14.83
CA THR A 110 2.45 7.64 15.85
C THR A 110 3.69 7.41 16.71
N LEU A 111 4.43 6.33 16.49
CA LEU A 111 5.74 6.07 17.09
C LEU A 111 6.87 6.63 16.23
N GLY A 112 6.55 7.25 15.07
CA GLY A 112 7.52 7.84 14.15
C GLY A 112 8.11 6.84 13.17
N GLU A 113 7.50 5.67 13.01
CA GLU A 113 7.94 4.65 12.08
C GLU A 113 7.22 4.78 10.75
N ALA A 114 7.95 4.52 9.66
CA ALA A 114 7.43 4.38 8.31
C ALA A 114 7.90 3.04 7.75
N ASP A 115 7.00 2.27 7.16
CA ASP A 115 7.32 1.01 6.48
C ASP A 115 6.85 1.04 5.04
N HIS A 116 7.68 0.47 4.16
CA HIS A 116 7.42 0.31 2.73
C HIS A 116 7.64 -1.14 2.36
N ALA A 117 6.57 -1.82 1.98
CA ALA A 117 6.63 -3.23 1.65
C ALA A 117 6.02 -3.52 0.28
N LYS A 118 6.55 -4.55 -0.39
CA LYS A 118 5.96 -5.15 -1.57
C LYS A 118 5.53 -6.57 -1.26
N GLY A 119 4.43 -7.01 -1.84
CA GLY A 119 3.86 -8.29 -1.52
C GLY A 119 3.18 -8.99 -2.69
N ASN A 120 2.85 -10.23 -2.44
CA ASN A 120 2.06 -11.05 -3.35
C ASN A 120 1.05 -11.88 -2.55
N VAL A 121 0.12 -12.51 -3.27
CA VAL A 121 -0.85 -13.43 -2.71
C VAL A 121 -0.82 -14.74 -3.49
N ASP A 122 -0.74 -15.82 -2.74
CA ASP A 122 -0.83 -17.18 -3.25
C ASP A 122 -1.92 -17.92 -2.47
N GLY A 123 -2.97 -18.33 -3.19
CA GLY A 123 -4.15 -18.88 -2.56
C GLY A 123 -4.77 -17.95 -1.51
N ASP A 124 -4.74 -18.38 -0.27
CA ASP A 124 -5.26 -17.69 0.92
C ASP A 124 -4.19 -16.89 1.70
N THR A 125 -2.94 -16.88 1.20
CA THR A 125 -1.79 -16.38 1.93
C THR A 125 -1.19 -15.16 1.24
N TRP A 126 -1.17 -14.03 1.96
CA TRP A 126 -0.51 -12.80 1.59
C TRP A 126 0.87 -12.75 2.23
N THR A 127 1.88 -12.37 1.47
CA THR A 127 3.25 -12.20 1.98
C THR A 127 3.76 -10.84 1.57
N TRP A 128 4.08 -10.00 2.55
CA TRP A 128 4.67 -8.69 2.38
C TRP A 128 6.12 -8.71 2.81
N ARG A 129 6.98 -8.02 2.09
CA ARG A 129 8.42 -7.93 2.40
C ARG A 129 8.85 -6.48 2.38
N SER A 130 9.60 -6.11 3.41
CA SER A 130 10.21 -4.80 3.54
C SER A 130 11.71 -4.94 3.86
N GLU A 131 12.45 -3.87 3.63
CA GLU A 131 13.84 -3.72 4.05
C GLU A 131 13.97 -2.37 4.74
N THR A 132 14.39 -2.39 6.00
CA THR A 132 14.57 -1.19 6.82
C THR A 132 16.00 -1.12 7.29
N ARG A 133 16.59 0.08 7.20
CA ARG A 133 17.94 0.31 7.71
C ARG A 133 17.85 0.70 9.20
N MET A 134 18.34 -0.16 10.07
CA MET A 134 18.43 0.08 11.50
C MET A 134 19.90 0.27 11.88
N SER A 135 20.26 1.50 12.30
CA SER A 135 21.65 1.89 12.52
C SER A 135 22.52 1.72 11.27
N ALA A 136 23.43 0.78 11.21
CA ALA A 136 24.27 0.49 10.04
C ALA A 136 23.86 -0.77 9.28
N GLU A 137 22.89 -1.53 9.79
CA GLU A 137 22.50 -2.83 9.26
C GLU A 137 21.14 -2.75 8.53
N THR A 138 21.00 -3.57 7.50
CA THR A 138 19.71 -3.76 6.82
C THR A 138 18.98 -4.92 7.47
N VAL A 139 17.78 -4.66 7.97
CA VAL A 139 16.88 -5.68 8.53
C VAL A 139 15.76 -5.91 7.53
N LYS A 140 15.55 -7.17 7.19
CA LYS A 140 14.45 -7.61 6.31
C LYS A 140 13.23 -7.94 7.15
N GLY A 141 12.08 -7.39 6.76
CA GLY A 141 10.77 -7.67 7.33
C GLY A 141 9.96 -8.62 6.45
N ARG A 142 9.18 -9.48 7.08
CA ARG A 142 8.20 -10.33 6.40
C ARG A 142 6.90 -10.39 7.21
N LEU A 143 5.84 -9.81 6.67
CA LEU A 143 4.49 -9.97 7.20
C LEU A 143 3.77 -11.05 6.38
N THR A 144 3.32 -12.10 7.04
CA THR A 144 2.47 -13.14 6.45
C THR A 144 1.07 -13.00 7.03
N ILE A 145 0.06 -12.91 6.16
CA ILE A 145 -1.36 -12.91 6.52
C ILE A 145 -2.00 -14.13 5.87
N LYS A 146 -2.61 -14.99 6.66
CA LYS A 146 -3.34 -16.17 6.19
C LYS A 146 -4.83 -15.99 6.42
N ALA A 147 -5.59 -15.88 5.34
CA ALA A 147 -7.05 -15.84 5.40
C ALA A 147 -7.58 -17.20 5.91
N LEU A 148 -8.37 -17.18 6.97
CA LEU A 148 -9.01 -18.35 7.55
C LEU A 148 -10.46 -18.48 7.08
N SER A 149 -11.11 -17.35 6.83
CA SER A 149 -12.47 -17.23 6.33
C SER A 149 -12.68 -15.82 5.77
N ALA A 150 -13.83 -15.53 5.21
CA ALA A 150 -14.19 -14.17 4.77
C ALA A 150 -14.16 -13.11 5.91
N ARG A 151 -14.09 -13.55 7.17
CA ARG A 151 -14.19 -12.70 8.36
C ARG A 151 -13.06 -12.89 9.38
N ALA A 152 -12.01 -13.63 9.05
CA ALA A 152 -10.90 -13.87 9.99
C ALA A 152 -9.62 -14.19 9.24
N TYR A 153 -8.49 -13.70 9.77
CA TYR A 153 -7.15 -14.08 9.34
C TYR A 153 -6.20 -14.14 10.52
N ASP A 154 -5.17 -14.98 10.38
CA ASP A 154 -3.99 -14.96 11.23
C ASP A 154 -2.92 -14.12 10.56
N PHE A 155 -2.05 -13.50 11.35
CA PHE A 155 -0.89 -12.78 10.85
C PHE A 155 0.34 -13.05 11.69
N LYS A 156 1.51 -12.94 11.05
CA LYS A 156 2.82 -13.09 11.67
C LYS A 156 3.80 -12.15 11.00
N PHE A 157 4.50 -11.36 11.82
CA PHE A 157 5.61 -10.53 11.38
C PHE A 157 6.92 -11.09 11.88
N GLU A 158 7.86 -11.24 10.98
CA GLU A 158 9.17 -11.82 11.21
C GLU A 158 10.25 -10.90 10.67
N THR A 159 11.41 -10.92 11.30
CA THR A 159 12.60 -10.19 10.85
C THR A 159 13.76 -11.13 10.58
N SER A 160 14.67 -10.70 9.71
CA SER A 160 15.89 -11.42 9.36
C SER A 160 16.98 -10.45 8.93
N GLN A 161 18.23 -10.72 9.28
CA GLN A 161 19.39 -9.98 8.76
C GLN A 161 19.85 -10.52 7.40
N ASP A 162 19.85 -11.84 7.24
CA ASP A 162 20.40 -12.52 6.05
C ASP A 162 19.33 -12.95 5.02
N GLY A 163 18.04 -12.88 5.41
CA GLY A 163 16.92 -13.37 4.60
C GLY A 163 16.73 -14.89 4.61
N LYS A 164 17.51 -15.62 5.43
CA LYS A 164 17.45 -17.10 5.57
C LYS A 164 16.89 -17.50 6.93
N ALA A 165 17.47 -17.01 8.01
CA ALA A 165 16.98 -17.23 9.37
C ALA A 165 15.96 -16.13 9.73
N TRP A 166 14.74 -16.52 10.07
CA TRP A 166 13.63 -15.60 10.39
C TRP A 166 13.22 -15.75 11.85
N THR A 167 13.12 -14.63 12.53
CA THR A 167 12.67 -14.56 13.93
C THR A 167 11.30 -13.89 14.00
N THR A 168 10.34 -14.56 14.62
CA THR A 168 9.02 -13.98 14.85
C THR A 168 9.11 -12.85 15.87
N VAL A 169 8.63 -11.68 15.46
CA VAL A 169 8.56 -10.47 16.29
C VAL A 169 7.19 -10.32 16.92
N LEU A 170 6.15 -10.52 16.09
CA LEU A 170 4.77 -10.50 16.58
C LEU A 170 3.89 -11.43 15.75
N GLU A 171 2.82 -11.89 16.36
CA GLU A 171 1.80 -12.71 15.71
C GLU A 171 0.44 -12.49 16.37
N GLY A 172 -0.62 -12.81 15.65
CA GLY A 172 -1.97 -12.63 16.18
C GLY A 172 -3.07 -13.02 15.22
N LYS A 173 -4.27 -12.61 15.59
CA LYS A 173 -5.52 -12.89 14.88
C LYS A 173 -6.33 -11.62 14.70
N THR A 174 -6.98 -11.53 13.56
CA THR A 174 -7.86 -10.42 13.24
C THR A 174 -9.22 -10.96 12.82
N ARG A 175 -10.29 -10.34 13.32
CA ARG A 175 -11.67 -10.72 13.03
C ARG A 175 -12.48 -9.51 12.59
N LYS A 176 -13.29 -9.68 11.56
CA LYS A 176 -14.21 -8.67 11.07
C LYS A 176 -15.36 -8.47 12.05
N LYS A 177 -15.68 -7.23 12.36
CA LYS A 177 -16.85 -6.84 13.17
C LYS A 177 -18.16 -7.12 12.46
#